data_3de53e8641dfdcd457aa9241fd184147
#
_entry.id   3de53e8641dfdcd457aa9241fd184147
#
_cell.length_a   1.000
_cell.length_b   1.000
_cell.length_c   1.000
_cell.angle_alpha   90.00
_cell.angle_beta   90.00
_cell.angle_gamma   90.00
#
_symmetry.space_group_name_H-M   'P 1'
#
loop_
_entity.id
_entity.type
_entity.pdbx_description
1 polymer ?
#
loop_
_entity_poly.entity_id
_entity_poly.type
_entity_poly.pdbx_seq_one_letter_code
_entity_poly.pdbx_strand_id
1 'polypeptide(L)'
;MFCLALRCGCACPWYGERDRLGGLLADRSGLSVQLPVDARRDVVIPPDVDLSDGLSQAEAVRLGMQNNAQFHVLLTDLETFQAAVIEADQVANPQLMTLFPLGVKQWELALRLPIDALWLRSLRVSAANLQSRRVTERLVQDGLNVVRDIRVAYINHAAAQQQLEVARQGAKLRQAIAAVAEARWRAGAISELDASAMRLDALASGQEIVERQGQVSLTRDRLRTAMGTISLAESFDQLQSSTATPPDQLELSTLVEVALAQRPDLGAIQIGVFAAQQVSELSRHNYLTVLGILPDLNGRGLKGLEAGPGLQLNLPIFHQNQGAIARANASWLLAERQLVAARDSVRLEVGQAYTQLQQAQQALTFWQGKMVPVAEKSVGSARRALQEDAVSLLIVLEATRQLQNARQRKVAAWANVQRSIAELERSIGGKLDSLPGKNSDTDVQEYRHERSQSIPNPAGH
;
A
#
# COMPACT_ATOMS: atom_id res chain seq x y z
N MET A 1 -3.07 34.19 36.17
CA MET A 1 -1.81 33.76 36.74
C MET A 1 -2.08 32.53 37.59
N PHE A 2 -2.06 31.35 36.99
CA PHE A 2 -1.95 30.02 37.59
C PHE A 2 -1.93 28.99 36.45
N CYS A 3 -0.82 28.95 35.72
CA CYS A 3 -0.48 27.83 34.85
C CYS A 3 0.40 26.88 35.67
N LEU A 4 -0.21 25.94 36.38
CA LEU A 4 0.52 24.82 36.97
C LEU A 4 0.68 23.76 35.86
N ALA A 5 1.86 23.76 35.28
CA ALA A 5 2.36 22.74 34.39
C ALA A 5 2.50 21.40 35.15
N LEU A 6 1.50 20.55 35.08
CA LEU A 6 1.66 19.11 35.33
C LEU A 6 2.35 18.54 34.07
N ARG A 7 3.68 18.63 34.04
CA ARG A 7 4.53 17.78 33.22
C ARG A 7 4.46 16.35 33.81
N CYS A 8 3.39 15.63 33.56
CA CYS A 8 3.44 14.19 33.56
C CYS A 8 4.31 13.79 32.36
N GLY A 9 5.44 13.18 32.61
CA GLY A 9 6.28 12.52 31.61
C GLY A 9 5.56 11.30 31.04
N CYS A 10 4.48 11.52 30.31
CA CYS A 10 3.91 10.52 29.43
C CYS A 10 4.87 10.44 28.24
N ALA A 11 5.73 9.42 28.19
CA ALA A 11 6.24 8.95 26.92
C ALA A 11 5.04 8.88 25.98
N CYS A 12 5.04 9.69 24.91
CA CYS A 12 3.93 9.73 23.97
C CYS A 12 3.72 8.30 23.45
N PRO A 13 2.59 7.65 23.68
CA PRO A 13 2.33 6.26 23.24
C PRO A 13 2.41 6.11 21.70
N TRP A 14 2.52 7.20 21.00
CA TRP A 14 2.61 7.37 19.55
C TRP A 14 3.84 6.72 18.92
N TYR A 15 5.00 6.71 19.59
CA TYR A 15 6.22 6.13 19.05
C TYR A 15 6.14 4.59 18.95
N GLY A 16 5.56 3.92 19.92
CA GLY A 16 5.53 2.45 19.95
C GLY A 16 4.70 1.80 18.83
N GLU A 17 3.58 2.40 18.43
CA GLU A 17 2.76 1.86 17.32
C GLU A 17 3.34 2.18 15.95
N ARG A 18 4.03 3.31 15.78
CA ARG A 18 4.78 3.61 14.54
C ARG A 18 5.96 2.66 14.36
N ASP A 19 6.73 2.42 15.42
CA ASP A 19 7.85 1.47 15.37
C ASP A 19 7.36 0.06 15.05
N ARG A 20 6.21 -0.33 15.61
CA ARG A 20 5.55 -1.60 15.29
C ARG A 20 5.11 -1.67 13.83
N LEU A 21 4.49 -0.62 13.30
CA LEU A 21 4.10 -0.53 11.90
C LEU A 21 5.34 -0.62 10.98
N GLY A 22 6.42 0.11 11.32
CA GLY A 22 7.69 0.06 10.61
C GLY A 22 8.30 -1.35 10.60
N GLY A 23 8.29 -2.03 11.74
CA GLY A 23 8.73 -3.42 11.88
C GLY A 23 7.91 -4.38 11.02
N LEU A 24 6.58 -4.31 11.09
CA LEU A 24 5.68 -5.14 10.28
C LEU A 24 5.85 -4.91 8.77
N LEU A 25 6.09 -3.67 8.34
CA LEU A 25 6.38 -3.36 6.95
C LEU A 25 7.75 -3.86 6.53
N ALA A 26 8.77 -3.75 7.40
CA ALA A 26 10.11 -4.25 7.13
C ALA A 26 10.12 -5.77 6.96
N ASP A 27 9.47 -6.50 7.86
CA ASP A 27 9.38 -7.97 7.81
C ASP A 27 8.71 -8.45 6.51
N ARG A 28 7.65 -7.76 6.08
CA ARG A 28 6.87 -8.16 4.89
C ARG A 28 7.46 -7.66 3.58
N SER A 29 8.00 -6.44 3.55
CA SER A 29 8.66 -5.89 2.35
C SER A 29 10.11 -6.35 2.21
N GLY A 30 10.71 -6.88 3.31
CA GLY A 30 12.12 -7.24 3.41
C GLY A 30 13.06 -6.04 3.23
N LEU A 31 12.59 -4.84 3.48
CA LEU A 31 13.34 -3.60 3.39
C LEU A 31 13.23 -2.87 4.74
N SER A 32 14.36 -2.38 5.26
CA SER A 32 14.33 -1.50 6.42
C SER A 32 13.57 -0.21 6.06
N VAL A 33 12.41 -0.01 6.67
CA VAL A 33 11.55 1.16 6.44
C VAL A 33 11.60 2.04 7.68
N GLN A 34 12.20 3.20 7.54
CA GLN A 34 12.10 4.24 8.57
C GLN A 34 10.86 5.09 8.28
N LEU A 35 9.92 5.12 9.22
CA LEU A 35 8.73 5.93 9.07
C LEU A 35 9.01 7.39 9.45
N PRO A 36 8.52 8.36 8.67
CA PRO A 36 8.75 9.78 8.94
C PRO A 36 8.09 10.20 10.26
N VAL A 37 8.81 10.99 11.06
CA VAL A 37 8.33 11.51 12.35
C VAL A 37 7.58 12.83 12.18
N ASP A 38 7.97 13.64 11.21
CA ASP A 38 7.39 14.98 10.95
C ASP A 38 6.92 15.09 9.51
N ALA A 39 5.82 15.83 9.31
CA ALA A 39 5.35 16.25 7.98
C ALA A 39 6.27 17.33 7.41
N ARG A 40 7.51 17.01 7.08
CA ARG A 40 8.46 17.94 6.48
C ARG A 40 8.10 18.17 5.01
N ARG A 41 8.30 19.41 4.55
CA ARG A 41 8.18 19.74 3.12
C ARG A 41 9.41 19.34 2.31
N ASP A 42 10.55 19.14 2.99
CA ASP A 42 11.82 18.82 2.34
C ASP A 42 11.95 17.30 2.18
N VAL A 43 12.43 16.90 1.02
CA VAL A 43 12.70 15.48 0.72
C VAL A 43 13.86 15.01 1.60
N VAL A 44 13.64 13.91 2.31
CA VAL A 44 14.64 13.27 3.15
C VAL A 44 15.24 12.09 2.39
N ILE A 45 16.56 12.10 2.20
CA ILE A 45 17.29 10.97 1.62
C ILE A 45 17.79 10.11 2.78
N PRO A 46 17.36 8.83 2.89
CA PRO A 46 17.86 7.92 3.90
C PRO A 46 19.37 7.72 3.78
N PRO A 47 20.11 7.54 4.90
CA PRO A 47 21.58 7.43 4.88
C PRO A 47 22.11 6.18 4.15
N ASP A 48 21.26 5.18 3.96
CA ASP A 48 21.53 3.90 3.28
C ASP A 48 21.14 3.93 1.79
N VAL A 49 20.87 5.12 1.22
CA VAL A 49 20.58 5.33 -0.21
C VAL A 49 21.76 6.07 -0.84
N ASP A 50 22.44 5.41 -1.77
CA ASP A 50 23.51 6.01 -2.57
C ASP A 50 23.02 6.25 -4.00
N LEU A 51 22.88 7.51 -4.37
CA LEU A 51 22.40 7.91 -5.71
C LEU A 51 23.54 8.04 -6.74
N SER A 52 24.79 7.87 -6.31
CA SER A 52 25.97 8.07 -7.18
C SER A 52 26.18 6.94 -8.20
N ASP A 53 25.77 5.73 -7.87
CA ASP A 53 25.88 4.52 -8.72
C ASP A 53 24.59 4.20 -9.51
N GLY A 54 23.60 5.07 -9.39
CA GLY A 54 22.27 4.91 -9.99
C GLY A 54 21.24 4.35 -9.01
N LEU A 55 19.98 4.65 -9.25
CA LEU A 55 18.86 4.27 -8.38
C LEU A 55 18.52 2.78 -8.56
N SER A 56 18.60 2.00 -7.49
CA SER A 56 18.07 0.63 -7.44
C SER A 56 16.57 0.60 -7.09
N GLN A 57 15.90 -0.51 -7.39
CA GLN A 57 14.48 -0.68 -7.04
C GLN A 57 14.25 -0.64 -5.52
N ALA A 58 15.19 -1.19 -4.74
CA ALA A 58 15.10 -1.19 -3.28
C ALA A 58 15.24 0.22 -2.70
N GLU A 59 16.18 1.00 -3.20
CA GLU A 59 16.36 2.40 -2.81
C GLU A 59 15.18 3.28 -3.20
N ALA A 60 14.60 3.07 -4.40
CA ALA A 60 13.38 3.75 -4.81
C ALA A 60 12.22 3.51 -3.81
N VAL A 61 12.07 2.27 -3.32
CA VAL A 61 11.06 1.93 -2.31
C VAL A 61 11.39 2.61 -0.98
N ARG A 62 12.65 2.60 -0.50
CA ARG A 62 13.03 3.27 0.75
C ARG A 62 12.76 4.78 0.68
N LEU A 63 13.19 5.44 -0.40
CA LEU A 63 12.91 6.84 -0.65
C LEU A 63 11.41 7.12 -0.64
N GLY A 64 10.63 6.29 -1.33
CA GLY A 64 9.19 6.48 -1.42
C GLY A 64 8.46 6.27 -0.11
N MET A 65 8.81 5.25 0.67
CA MET A 65 8.18 5.03 1.98
C MET A 65 8.44 6.18 2.95
N GLN A 66 9.54 6.90 2.79
CA GLN A 66 9.89 8.04 3.63
C GLN A 66 9.29 9.37 3.14
N ASN A 67 9.07 9.53 1.83
CA ASN A 67 8.69 10.83 1.25
C ASN A 67 7.32 10.84 0.56
N ASN A 68 6.64 9.69 0.40
CA ASN A 68 5.37 9.63 -0.29
C ASN A 68 4.27 10.34 0.50
N ALA A 69 3.73 11.44 -0.05
CA ALA A 69 2.75 12.28 0.62
C ALA A 69 1.45 11.52 0.95
N GLN A 70 1.02 10.58 0.09
CA GLN A 70 -0.19 9.81 0.33
C GLN A 70 -0.01 8.83 1.50
N PHE A 71 1.16 8.25 1.64
CA PHE A 71 1.48 7.40 2.79
C PHE A 71 1.54 8.21 4.09
N HIS A 72 2.04 9.44 4.07
CA HIS A 72 2.00 10.35 5.21
C HIS A 72 0.57 10.67 5.67
N VAL A 73 -0.36 10.88 4.72
CA VAL A 73 -1.79 11.07 5.05
C VAL A 73 -2.34 9.84 5.77
N LEU A 74 -2.05 8.64 5.28
CA LEU A 74 -2.48 7.40 5.92
C LEU A 74 -1.91 7.22 7.33
N LEU A 75 -0.65 7.64 7.57
CA LEU A 75 -0.05 7.63 8.92
C LEU A 75 -0.75 8.58 9.88
N THR A 76 -1.29 9.71 9.41
CA THR A 76 -2.04 10.65 10.24
C THR A 76 -3.38 10.04 10.71
N ASP A 77 -3.99 9.15 9.92
CA ASP A 77 -5.18 8.41 10.35
C ASP A 77 -4.89 7.57 11.60
N LEU A 78 -3.70 6.93 11.67
CA LEU A 78 -3.30 6.17 12.86
C LEU A 78 -3.27 7.05 14.12
N GLU A 79 -2.75 8.27 14.01
CA GLU A 79 -2.71 9.22 15.13
C GLU A 79 -4.11 9.57 15.64
N THR A 80 -5.07 9.71 14.73
CA THR A 80 -6.47 9.98 15.06
C THR A 80 -7.09 8.84 15.87
N PHE A 81 -6.80 7.58 15.51
CA PHE A 81 -7.32 6.43 16.26
C PHE A 81 -6.62 6.24 17.61
N GLN A 82 -5.35 6.61 17.70
CA GLN A 82 -4.65 6.61 18.99
C GLN A 82 -5.20 7.68 19.94
N ALA A 83 -5.54 8.86 19.43
CA ALA A 83 -6.23 9.89 20.20
C ALA A 83 -7.59 9.38 20.71
N ALA A 84 -8.32 8.59 19.91
CA ALA A 84 -9.58 7.97 20.34
C ALA A 84 -9.37 6.94 21.47
N VAL A 85 -8.24 6.24 21.51
CA VAL A 85 -7.87 5.34 22.64
C VAL A 85 -7.65 6.15 23.92
N ILE A 86 -6.94 7.28 23.82
CA ILE A 86 -6.72 8.19 24.96
C ILE A 86 -8.05 8.74 25.45
N GLU A 87 -8.94 9.16 24.55
CA GLU A 87 -10.29 9.63 24.90
C GLU A 87 -11.12 8.54 25.61
N ALA A 88 -11.07 7.30 25.11
CA ALA A 88 -11.77 6.17 25.71
C ALA A 88 -11.27 5.84 27.12
N ASP A 89 -10.00 6.11 27.42
CA ASP A 89 -9.38 5.91 28.73
C ASP A 89 -9.75 7.00 29.75
N GLN A 90 -10.16 8.16 29.28
CA GLN A 90 -10.51 9.27 30.15
C GLN A 90 -11.86 9.05 30.82
N VAL A 91 -11.91 9.38 32.10
CA VAL A 91 -13.16 9.46 32.86
C VAL A 91 -13.75 10.85 32.65
N ALA A 92 -15.06 10.93 32.38
CA ALA A 92 -15.73 12.23 32.22
C ALA A 92 -15.59 13.10 33.48
N ASN A 93 -15.37 14.41 33.26
CA ASN A 93 -15.16 15.35 34.32
C ASN A 93 -16.42 15.45 35.23
N PRO A 94 -16.24 15.64 36.54
CA PRO A 94 -17.33 15.99 37.44
C PRO A 94 -18.06 17.23 36.96
N GLN A 95 -19.40 17.21 37.06
CA GLN A 95 -20.21 18.36 36.69
C GLN A 95 -20.67 19.07 37.96
N LEU A 96 -20.36 20.36 38.07
CA LEU A 96 -20.85 21.21 39.15
C LEU A 96 -22.10 21.97 38.69
N MET A 97 -23.22 21.73 39.33
CA MET A 97 -24.45 22.45 39.08
C MET A 97 -24.68 23.43 40.22
N THR A 98 -24.89 24.69 39.90
CA THR A 98 -25.17 25.75 40.85
C THR A 98 -26.49 26.39 40.48
N LEU A 99 -27.46 26.35 41.38
CA LEU A 99 -28.74 27.05 41.24
C LEU A 99 -28.69 28.31 42.10
N PHE A 100 -28.85 29.47 41.47
CA PHE A 100 -28.86 30.74 42.15
C PHE A 100 -30.29 31.05 42.65
N PRO A 101 -30.45 31.63 43.85
CA PRO A 101 -31.73 31.95 44.39
C PRO A 101 -32.43 33.04 43.56
N LEU A 102 -33.68 32.76 43.14
CA LEU A 102 -34.58 33.73 42.55
C LEU A 102 -35.84 33.80 43.48
N GLY A 103 -35.98 34.88 44.20
CA GLY A 103 -37.08 35.06 45.20
C GLY A 103 -36.77 34.27 46.46
N VAL A 104 -37.76 33.43 46.90
CA VAL A 104 -37.70 32.66 48.15
C VAL A 104 -36.87 31.37 48.04
N LYS A 105 -36.42 30.99 46.82
CA LYS A 105 -35.57 29.82 46.61
C LYS A 105 -34.15 30.07 47.14
N GLN A 106 -33.61 29.05 47.79
CA GLN A 106 -32.26 29.05 48.31
C GLN A 106 -31.28 28.65 47.20
N TRP A 107 -29.99 28.98 47.38
CA TRP A 107 -28.93 28.46 46.47
C TRP A 107 -28.70 26.98 46.73
N GLU A 108 -28.53 26.25 45.64
CA GLU A 108 -28.24 24.81 45.66
C GLU A 108 -26.93 24.56 44.87
N LEU A 109 -26.06 23.73 45.43
CA LEU A 109 -24.83 23.30 44.82
C LEU A 109 -24.85 21.78 44.73
N ALA A 110 -24.79 21.24 43.54
CA ALA A 110 -24.73 19.79 43.32
C ALA A 110 -23.52 19.41 42.50
N LEU A 111 -22.73 18.43 42.97
CA LEU A 111 -21.61 17.87 42.26
C LEU A 111 -22.02 16.51 41.71
N ARG A 112 -22.03 16.37 40.37
CA ARG A 112 -22.36 15.13 39.68
C ARG A 112 -21.08 14.37 39.29
N LEU A 113 -20.92 13.17 39.83
CA LEU A 113 -19.81 12.25 39.51
C LEU A 113 -20.33 11.12 38.62
N PRO A 114 -19.88 10.99 37.35
CA PRO A 114 -20.31 9.92 36.44
C PRO A 114 -19.66 8.60 36.85
N ILE A 115 -20.33 7.79 37.66
CA ILE A 115 -19.81 6.53 38.19
C ILE A 115 -19.85 5.43 37.11
N ASP A 116 -20.85 5.44 36.23
CA ASP A 116 -20.98 4.53 35.09
C ASP A 116 -19.74 4.56 34.18
N ALA A 117 -19.11 5.72 34.08
CA ALA A 117 -17.85 5.87 33.33
C ALA A 117 -16.71 4.99 33.86
N LEU A 118 -16.73 4.60 35.15
CA LEU A 118 -15.67 3.81 35.77
C LEU A 118 -15.74 2.33 35.35
N TRP A 119 -16.90 1.68 35.45
CA TRP A 119 -17.00 0.25 35.09
C TRP A 119 -17.08 0.01 33.58
N LEU A 120 -17.60 0.98 32.79
CA LEU A 120 -17.62 0.91 31.33
C LEU A 120 -16.28 1.28 30.69
N ARG A 121 -15.34 1.84 31.47
CA ARG A 121 -14.00 2.26 30.99
C ARG A 121 -13.24 1.09 30.34
N SER A 122 -13.20 -0.06 30.99
CA SER A 122 -12.46 -1.24 30.47
C SER A 122 -13.00 -1.71 29.13
N LEU A 123 -14.31 -1.73 28.95
CA LEU A 123 -14.95 -2.10 27.69
C LEU A 123 -14.73 -1.06 26.59
N ARG A 124 -14.78 0.25 26.94
CA ARG A 124 -14.50 1.33 25.98
C ARG A 124 -13.06 1.30 25.50
N VAL A 125 -12.10 1.15 26.43
CA VAL A 125 -10.67 1.05 26.11
C VAL A 125 -10.38 -0.19 25.27
N SER A 126 -10.99 -1.34 25.60
CA SER A 126 -10.85 -2.56 24.80
C SER A 126 -11.35 -2.38 23.36
N ALA A 127 -12.55 -1.78 23.20
CA ALA A 127 -13.10 -1.50 21.87
C ALA A 127 -12.23 -0.52 21.07
N ALA A 128 -11.72 0.55 21.70
CA ALA A 128 -10.85 1.53 21.08
C ALA A 128 -9.49 0.92 20.67
N ASN A 129 -8.90 0.06 21.51
CA ASN A 129 -7.67 -0.66 21.20
C ASN A 129 -7.83 -1.62 20.01
N LEU A 130 -8.95 -2.36 19.94
CA LEU A 130 -9.24 -3.22 18.79
C LEU A 130 -9.40 -2.40 17.51
N GLN A 131 -10.04 -1.23 17.59
CA GLN A 131 -10.16 -0.35 16.44
C GLN A 131 -8.80 0.23 16.00
N SER A 132 -7.93 0.63 16.94
CA SER A 132 -6.56 1.07 16.64
C SER A 132 -5.74 -0.04 15.96
N ARG A 133 -5.77 -1.26 16.51
CA ARG A 133 -5.12 -2.43 15.89
C ARG A 133 -5.64 -2.76 14.50
N ARG A 134 -6.95 -2.65 14.29
CA ARG A 134 -7.57 -2.81 12.97
C ARG A 134 -6.99 -1.83 11.96
N VAL A 135 -6.84 -0.56 12.35
CA VAL A 135 -6.26 0.47 11.48
C VAL A 135 -4.78 0.21 11.22
N THR A 136 -4.01 -0.21 12.23
CA THR A 136 -2.58 -0.58 12.06
C THR A 136 -2.43 -1.70 11.02
N GLU A 137 -3.22 -2.78 11.10
CA GLU A 137 -3.17 -3.87 10.11
C GLU A 137 -3.56 -3.38 8.70
N ARG A 138 -4.56 -2.52 8.59
CA ARG A 138 -4.94 -1.91 7.32
C ARG A 138 -3.81 -1.06 6.74
N LEU A 139 -3.14 -0.26 7.57
CA LEU A 139 -2.02 0.58 7.15
C LEU A 139 -0.82 -0.24 6.66
N VAL A 140 -0.59 -1.44 7.23
CA VAL A 140 0.42 -2.37 6.69
C VAL A 140 0.08 -2.75 5.25
N GLN A 141 -1.18 -3.08 4.96
CA GLN A 141 -1.60 -3.39 3.59
C GLN A 141 -1.49 -2.17 2.66
N ASP A 142 -1.87 -0.99 3.14
CA ASP A 142 -1.75 0.25 2.36
C ASP A 142 -0.27 0.59 2.10
N GLY A 143 0.62 0.33 3.05
CA GLY A 143 2.08 0.40 2.86
C GLY A 143 2.58 -0.57 1.78
N LEU A 144 2.10 -1.82 1.76
CA LEU A 144 2.42 -2.78 0.70
C LEU A 144 1.91 -2.34 -0.67
N ASN A 145 0.74 -1.67 -0.73
CA ASN A 145 0.24 -1.07 -1.96
C ASN A 145 1.18 0.03 -2.46
N VAL A 146 1.66 0.91 -1.57
CA VAL A 146 2.63 1.96 -1.92
C VAL A 146 3.94 1.35 -2.42
N VAL A 147 4.46 0.31 -1.75
CA VAL A 147 5.66 -0.43 -2.20
C VAL A 147 5.46 -0.98 -3.61
N ARG A 148 4.32 -1.62 -3.88
CA ARG A 148 3.96 -2.13 -5.21
C ARG A 148 3.93 -1.00 -6.24
N ASP A 149 3.29 0.14 -5.94
CA ASP A 149 3.14 1.25 -6.87
C ASP A 149 4.49 1.89 -7.23
N ILE A 150 5.40 2.02 -6.26
CA ILE A 150 6.77 2.50 -6.50
C ILE A 150 7.53 1.52 -7.39
N ARG A 151 7.46 0.21 -7.10
CA ARG A 151 8.09 -0.82 -7.94
C ARG A 151 7.56 -0.81 -9.35
N VAL A 152 6.25 -0.70 -9.53
CA VAL A 152 5.62 -0.62 -10.86
C VAL A 152 6.06 0.64 -11.60
N ALA A 153 6.14 1.78 -10.93
CA ALA A 153 6.63 3.03 -11.52
C ALA A 153 8.10 2.90 -11.96
N TYR A 154 8.96 2.29 -11.12
CA TYR A 154 10.34 2.00 -11.43
C TYR A 154 10.50 1.09 -12.66
N ILE A 155 9.77 -0.02 -12.69
CA ILE A 155 9.79 -0.98 -13.82
C ILE A 155 9.32 -0.31 -15.10
N ASN A 156 8.28 0.52 -15.04
CA ASN A 156 7.78 1.24 -16.21
C ASN A 156 8.82 2.24 -16.75
N HIS A 157 9.55 2.92 -15.88
CA HIS A 157 10.61 3.84 -16.29
C HIS A 157 11.81 3.07 -16.88
N ALA A 158 12.25 1.98 -16.26
CA ALA A 158 13.30 1.11 -16.80
C ALA A 158 12.92 0.54 -18.17
N ALA A 159 11.68 0.08 -18.33
CA ALA A 159 11.19 -0.41 -19.62
C ALA A 159 11.14 0.70 -20.69
N ALA A 160 10.74 1.92 -20.33
CA ALA A 160 10.75 3.05 -21.26
C ALA A 160 12.15 3.41 -21.73
N GLN A 161 13.14 3.40 -20.84
CA GLN A 161 14.57 3.59 -21.20
C GLN A 161 15.07 2.51 -22.16
N GLN A 162 14.78 1.24 -21.87
CA GLN A 162 15.16 0.13 -22.74
C GLN A 162 14.46 0.21 -24.11
N GLN A 163 13.18 0.59 -24.14
CA GLN A 163 12.45 0.78 -25.42
C GLN A 163 13.04 1.92 -26.25
N LEU A 164 13.47 3.03 -25.62
CA LEU A 164 14.14 4.12 -26.30
C LEU A 164 15.47 3.65 -26.92
N GLU A 165 16.23 2.83 -26.20
CA GLU A 165 17.50 2.29 -26.71
C GLU A 165 17.27 1.36 -27.91
N VAL A 166 16.25 0.50 -27.84
CA VAL A 166 15.84 -0.35 -28.98
C VAL A 166 15.43 0.51 -30.16
N ALA A 167 14.67 1.60 -29.95
CA ALA A 167 14.26 2.52 -31.03
C ALA A 167 15.48 3.22 -31.67
N ARG A 168 16.44 3.68 -30.86
CA ARG A 168 17.69 4.29 -31.34
C ARG A 168 18.51 3.33 -32.20
N GLN A 169 18.66 2.07 -31.76
CA GLN A 169 19.37 1.04 -32.52
C GLN A 169 18.65 0.73 -33.83
N GLY A 170 17.31 0.64 -33.80
CA GLY A 170 16.50 0.45 -34.99
C GLY A 170 16.60 1.60 -35.98
N ALA A 171 16.58 2.84 -35.50
CA ALA A 171 16.70 4.03 -36.36
C ALA A 171 18.08 4.12 -37.04
N LYS A 172 19.17 3.87 -36.30
CA LYS A 172 20.50 3.80 -36.90
C LYS A 172 20.57 2.81 -38.06
N LEU A 173 19.92 1.66 -37.88
CA LEU A 173 19.93 0.62 -38.92
C LEU A 173 19.10 1.02 -40.15
N ARG A 174 17.93 1.63 -39.94
CA ARG A 174 17.06 2.12 -41.03
C ARG A 174 17.69 3.30 -41.78
N GLN A 175 18.39 4.19 -41.08
CA GLN A 175 19.19 5.24 -41.71
C GLN A 175 20.32 4.68 -42.61
N ALA A 176 21.01 3.65 -42.14
CA ALA A 176 22.02 2.98 -42.95
C ALA A 176 21.42 2.32 -44.21
N ILE A 177 20.24 1.66 -44.08
CA ILE A 177 19.52 1.10 -45.22
C ILE A 177 19.11 2.20 -46.21
N ALA A 178 18.58 3.32 -45.72
CA ALA A 178 18.20 4.46 -46.58
C ALA A 178 19.41 5.07 -47.33
N ALA A 179 20.59 5.17 -46.65
CA ALA A 179 21.81 5.65 -47.32
C ALA A 179 22.28 4.72 -48.41
N VAL A 180 22.23 3.39 -48.21
CA VAL A 180 22.52 2.41 -49.26
C VAL A 180 21.53 2.49 -50.42
N ALA A 181 20.24 2.66 -50.12
CA ALA A 181 19.18 2.84 -51.15
C ALA A 181 19.44 4.08 -52.01
N GLU A 182 19.76 5.20 -51.40
CA GLU A 182 20.09 6.44 -52.10
C GLU A 182 21.29 6.29 -53.00
N ALA A 183 22.36 5.60 -52.53
CA ALA A 183 23.53 5.34 -53.35
C ALA A 183 23.23 4.42 -54.58
N ARG A 184 22.40 3.39 -54.38
CA ARG A 184 21.97 2.48 -55.46
C ARG A 184 21.05 3.18 -56.47
N TRP A 185 20.17 4.06 -56.02
CA TRP A 185 19.34 4.87 -56.90
C TRP A 185 20.19 5.79 -57.79
N ARG A 186 21.14 6.52 -57.21
CA ARG A 186 22.05 7.37 -57.97
C ARG A 186 22.90 6.60 -59.00
N ALA A 187 23.20 5.34 -58.71
CA ALA A 187 23.87 4.43 -59.61
C ALA A 187 22.91 3.78 -60.65
N GLY A 188 21.62 4.09 -60.62
CA GLY A 188 20.62 3.52 -61.53
C GLY A 188 20.24 2.07 -61.23
N ALA A 189 20.64 1.52 -60.06
CA ALA A 189 20.43 0.12 -59.70
C ALA A 189 19.05 -0.17 -59.07
N ILE A 190 18.33 0.85 -58.55
CA ILE A 190 16.98 0.73 -58.04
C ILE A 190 16.13 1.92 -58.49
N SER A 191 14.80 1.78 -58.31
CA SER A 191 13.86 2.85 -58.64
C SER A 191 13.88 3.99 -57.61
N GLU A 192 13.47 5.19 -58.04
CA GLU A 192 13.25 6.34 -57.13
C GLU A 192 12.19 6.02 -56.06
N LEU A 193 11.20 5.24 -56.43
CA LEU A 193 10.16 4.80 -55.51
C LEU A 193 10.72 3.96 -54.36
N ASP A 194 11.58 3.01 -54.68
CA ASP A 194 12.23 2.18 -53.67
C ASP A 194 13.13 3.00 -52.70
N ALA A 195 13.92 3.92 -53.26
CA ALA A 195 14.75 4.81 -52.46
C ALA A 195 13.92 5.74 -51.58
N SER A 196 12.81 6.27 -52.10
CA SER A 196 11.88 7.11 -51.35
C SER A 196 11.20 6.35 -50.23
N ALA A 197 10.80 5.08 -50.45
CA ALA A 197 10.24 4.23 -49.41
C ALA A 197 11.19 4.02 -48.23
N MET A 198 12.50 3.77 -48.52
CA MET A 198 13.52 3.64 -47.46
C MET A 198 13.77 4.94 -46.72
N ARG A 199 13.73 6.08 -47.41
CA ARG A 199 13.85 7.41 -46.78
C ARG A 199 12.68 7.71 -45.85
N LEU A 200 11.45 7.42 -46.27
CA LEU A 200 10.26 7.59 -45.45
C LEU A 200 10.31 6.75 -44.17
N ASP A 201 10.78 5.48 -44.27
CA ASP A 201 10.93 4.61 -43.12
C ASP A 201 12.00 5.12 -42.14
N ALA A 202 13.12 5.62 -42.65
CA ALA A 202 14.14 6.24 -41.83
C ALA A 202 13.62 7.50 -41.11
N LEU A 203 12.85 8.34 -41.76
CA LEU A 203 12.21 9.52 -41.13
C LEU A 203 11.19 9.11 -40.07
N ALA A 204 10.35 8.10 -40.36
CA ALA A 204 9.38 7.57 -39.39
C ALA A 204 10.09 7.03 -38.13
N SER A 205 11.24 6.38 -38.29
CA SER A 205 12.05 5.90 -37.14
C SER A 205 12.62 7.04 -36.28
N GLY A 206 12.90 8.19 -36.89
CA GLY A 206 13.28 9.41 -36.15
C GLY A 206 12.15 9.93 -35.28
N GLN A 207 10.92 9.98 -35.82
CA GLN A 207 9.74 10.35 -35.04
C GLN A 207 9.48 9.39 -33.87
N GLU A 208 9.66 8.08 -34.09
CA GLU A 208 9.54 7.08 -33.01
C GLU A 208 10.48 7.38 -31.84
N ILE A 209 11.72 7.82 -32.11
CA ILE A 209 12.67 8.21 -31.03
C ILE A 209 12.10 9.36 -30.21
N VAL A 210 11.53 10.39 -30.85
CA VAL A 210 10.94 11.55 -30.14
C VAL A 210 9.79 11.10 -29.22
N GLU A 211 8.92 10.23 -29.72
CA GLU A 211 7.82 9.66 -28.92
C GLU A 211 8.33 8.85 -27.70
N ARG A 212 9.37 8.02 -27.92
CA ARG A 212 9.97 7.24 -26.82
C ARG A 212 10.70 8.12 -25.79
N GLN A 213 11.34 9.22 -26.24
CA GLN A 213 11.94 10.21 -25.32
C GLN A 213 10.85 10.88 -24.46
N GLY A 214 9.73 11.28 -25.05
CA GLY A 214 8.58 11.77 -24.31
C GLY A 214 8.06 10.79 -23.28
N GLN A 215 7.98 9.48 -23.64
CA GLN A 215 7.55 8.43 -22.73
C GLN A 215 8.53 8.23 -21.56
N VAL A 216 9.84 8.32 -21.80
CA VAL A 216 10.85 8.28 -20.73
C VAL A 216 10.65 9.43 -19.75
N SER A 217 10.42 10.65 -20.23
CA SER A 217 10.16 11.81 -19.36
C SER A 217 8.89 11.60 -18.52
N LEU A 218 7.79 11.18 -19.13
CA LEU A 218 6.52 10.93 -18.43
C LEU A 218 6.65 9.83 -17.35
N THR A 219 7.36 8.75 -17.64
CA THR A 219 7.56 7.66 -16.68
C THR A 219 8.50 8.05 -15.56
N ARG A 220 9.51 8.90 -15.83
CA ARG A 220 10.38 9.49 -14.82
C ARG A 220 9.57 10.35 -13.84
N ASP A 221 8.71 11.23 -14.35
CA ASP A 221 7.91 12.11 -13.50
C ASP A 221 6.90 11.30 -12.65
N ARG A 222 6.33 10.22 -13.20
CA ARG A 222 5.50 9.28 -12.41
C ARG A 222 6.29 8.59 -11.30
N LEU A 223 7.52 8.17 -11.57
CA LEU A 223 8.39 7.57 -10.56
C LEU A 223 8.72 8.59 -9.45
N ARG A 224 9.07 9.82 -9.81
CA ARG A 224 9.29 10.91 -8.86
C ARG A 224 8.06 11.19 -7.99
N THR A 225 6.89 11.18 -8.61
CA THR A 225 5.62 11.33 -7.88
C THR A 225 5.40 10.18 -6.90
N ALA A 226 5.60 8.94 -7.33
CA ALA A 226 5.43 7.76 -6.49
C ALA A 226 6.43 7.76 -5.32
N MET A 227 7.64 8.25 -5.53
CA MET A 227 8.65 8.39 -4.47
C MET A 227 8.46 9.66 -3.61
N GLY A 228 7.59 10.60 -3.98
CA GLY A 228 7.46 11.88 -3.28
C GLY A 228 8.66 12.82 -3.46
N THR A 229 9.46 12.63 -4.52
CA THR A 229 10.72 13.36 -4.77
C THR A 229 10.63 14.39 -5.89
N ILE A 230 9.44 14.90 -6.19
CA ILE A 230 9.22 15.87 -7.28
C ILE A 230 10.08 17.13 -7.12
N SER A 231 10.28 17.60 -5.88
CA SER A 231 11.02 18.82 -5.58
C SER A 231 12.55 18.66 -5.63
N LEU A 232 13.08 17.43 -5.73
CA LEU A 232 14.53 17.21 -5.85
C LEU A 232 15.01 17.64 -7.23
N ALA A 233 16.03 18.48 -7.25
CA ALA A 233 16.69 18.92 -8.49
C ALA A 233 17.57 17.83 -9.13
N GLU A 234 18.01 16.85 -8.32
CA GLU A 234 18.88 15.77 -8.78
C GLU A 234 18.15 14.83 -9.74
N SER A 235 18.80 14.50 -10.86
CA SER A 235 18.26 13.61 -11.87
C SER A 235 18.61 12.16 -11.54
N PHE A 236 17.59 11.34 -11.31
CA PHE A 236 17.74 9.87 -11.22
C PHE A 236 17.72 9.26 -12.63
N ASP A 237 18.62 9.68 -13.50
CA ASP A 237 18.60 9.27 -14.91
C ASP A 237 19.21 7.86 -15.12
N GLN A 238 20.01 7.37 -14.18
CA GLN A 238 20.55 6.03 -14.23
C GLN A 238 19.81 5.11 -13.27
N LEU A 239 19.21 4.06 -13.82
CA LEU A 239 18.61 3.00 -13.06
C LEU A 239 19.52 1.77 -13.06
N GLN A 240 19.64 1.13 -11.91
CA GLN A 240 20.31 -0.17 -11.83
C GLN A 240 19.43 -1.26 -12.44
N SER A 241 20.04 -2.20 -13.16
CA SER A 241 19.29 -3.35 -13.70
C SER A 241 18.82 -4.25 -12.58
N SER A 242 17.53 -4.21 -12.27
CA SER A 242 16.91 -5.16 -11.36
C SER A 242 16.32 -6.33 -12.15
N THR A 243 16.79 -7.54 -11.86
CA THR A 243 16.22 -8.79 -12.37
C THR A 243 15.73 -9.61 -11.19
N ALA A 244 14.51 -9.37 -10.74
CA ALA A 244 13.86 -10.32 -9.85
C ALA A 244 13.52 -11.58 -10.67
N THR A 245 14.10 -12.70 -10.28
CA THR A 245 13.79 -14.00 -10.87
C THR A 245 12.75 -14.66 -10.00
N PRO A 246 11.55 -14.97 -10.50
CA PRO A 246 10.56 -15.66 -9.69
C PRO A 246 11.04 -17.08 -9.36
N PRO A 247 10.69 -17.63 -8.20
CA PRO A 247 11.00 -19.02 -7.84
C PRO A 247 10.44 -19.99 -8.89
N ASP A 248 11.20 -21.05 -9.19
CA ASP A 248 10.88 -22.00 -10.28
C ASP A 248 9.59 -22.83 -10.06
N GLN A 249 9.10 -22.92 -8.83
CA GLN A 249 7.94 -23.76 -8.50
C GLN A 249 7.02 -23.07 -7.49
N LEU A 250 6.06 -22.29 -8.00
CA LEU A 250 4.98 -21.72 -7.20
C LEU A 250 3.71 -22.57 -7.38
N GLU A 251 3.14 -23.07 -6.29
CA GLU A 251 1.84 -23.74 -6.30
C GLU A 251 0.75 -22.76 -5.86
N LEU A 252 -0.32 -22.65 -6.65
CA LEU A 252 -1.44 -21.74 -6.36
C LEU A 252 -2.09 -22.01 -5.00
N SER A 253 -2.24 -23.30 -4.63
CA SER A 253 -2.80 -23.73 -3.34
C SER A 253 -2.03 -23.14 -2.17
N THR A 254 -0.71 -23.27 -2.18
CA THR A 254 0.19 -22.75 -1.14
C THR A 254 0.12 -21.22 -1.07
N LEU A 255 0.12 -20.53 -2.22
CA LEU A 255 0.01 -19.07 -2.27
C LEU A 255 -1.29 -18.56 -1.66
N VAL A 256 -2.42 -19.26 -1.94
CA VAL A 256 -3.72 -18.91 -1.37
C VAL A 256 -3.74 -19.13 0.15
N GLU A 257 -3.18 -20.24 0.64
CA GLU A 257 -3.11 -20.52 2.08
C GLU A 257 -2.26 -19.48 2.80
N VAL A 258 -1.10 -19.15 2.27
CA VAL A 258 -0.22 -18.10 2.81
C VAL A 258 -0.94 -16.75 2.82
N ALA A 259 -1.60 -16.37 1.73
CA ALA A 259 -2.35 -15.13 1.64
C ALA A 259 -3.47 -15.06 2.69
N LEU A 260 -4.26 -16.13 2.86
CA LEU A 260 -5.33 -16.20 3.86
C LEU A 260 -4.79 -16.14 5.30
N ALA A 261 -3.56 -16.60 5.53
CA ALA A 261 -2.90 -16.55 6.84
C ALA A 261 -2.21 -15.21 7.11
N GLN A 262 -1.59 -14.58 6.10
CA GLN A 262 -0.65 -13.48 6.30
C GLN A 262 -1.17 -12.10 5.89
N ARG A 263 -2.19 -11.99 5.02
CA ARG A 263 -2.65 -10.68 4.53
C ARG A 263 -3.11 -9.77 5.66
N PRO A 264 -2.55 -8.54 5.74
CA PRO A 264 -2.90 -7.59 6.78
C PRO A 264 -4.33 -7.09 6.70
N ASP A 265 -4.86 -6.86 5.48
CA ASP A 265 -6.24 -6.41 5.29
C ASP A 265 -7.26 -7.44 5.79
N LEU A 266 -6.98 -8.74 5.60
CA LEU A 266 -7.80 -9.81 6.14
C LEU A 266 -7.71 -9.85 7.67
N GLY A 267 -6.50 -9.65 8.24
CA GLY A 267 -6.28 -9.48 9.68
C GLY A 267 -7.07 -8.30 10.24
N ALA A 268 -7.07 -7.16 9.55
CA ALA A 268 -7.85 -5.99 9.91
C ALA A 268 -9.36 -6.27 9.95
N ILE A 269 -9.88 -7.02 8.97
CA ILE A 269 -11.31 -7.40 8.94
C ILE A 269 -11.64 -8.38 10.08
N GLN A 270 -10.76 -9.34 10.38
CA GLN A 270 -10.94 -10.26 11.52
C GLN A 270 -11.00 -9.50 12.85
N ILE A 271 -10.08 -8.57 13.07
CA ILE A 271 -10.11 -7.68 14.25
C ILE A 271 -11.41 -6.86 14.26
N GLY A 272 -11.89 -6.42 13.10
CA GLY A 272 -13.16 -5.70 12.95
C GLY A 272 -14.37 -6.50 13.41
N VAL A 273 -14.39 -7.82 13.21
CA VAL A 273 -15.45 -8.71 13.73
C VAL A 273 -15.43 -8.72 15.26
N PHE A 274 -14.25 -8.89 15.88
CA PHE A 274 -14.13 -8.82 17.34
C PHE A 274 -14.49 -7.46 17.91
N ALA A 275 -14.09 -6.37 17.25
CA ALA A 275 -14.47 -5.02 17.66
C ALA A 275 -16.00 -4.81 17.61
N ALA A 276 -16.66 -5.29 16.56
CA ALA A 276 -18.12 -5.20 16.44
C ALA A 276 -18.84 -6.03 17.49
N GLN A 277 -18.30 -7.20 17.86
CA GLN A 277 -18.80 -8.02 18.96
C GLN A 277 -18.72 -7.27 20.29
N GLN A 278 -17.55 -6.67 20.60
CA GLN A 278 -17.36 -5.89 21.83
C GLN A 278 -18.31 -4.69 21.91
N VAL A 279 -18.55 -4.01 20.79
CA VAL A 279 -19.55 -2.91 20.73
C VAL A 279 -20.95 -3.44 20.97
N SER A 280 -21.30 -4.64 20.50
CA SER A 280 -22.58 -5.27 20.79
C SER A 280 -22.74 -5.57 22.29
N GLU A 281 -21.72 -6.11 22.92
CA GLU A 281 -21.70 -6.35 24.38
C GLU A 281 -21.80 -5.05 25.18
N LEU A 282 -21.00 -4.04 24.84
CA LEU A 282 -21.09 -2.71 25.46
C LEU A 282 -22.51 -2.11 25.34
N SER A 283 -23.15 -2.25 24.17
CA SER A 283 -24.49 -1.74 23.94
C SER A 283 -25.54 -2.42 24.84
N ARG A 284 -25.34 -3.71 25.17
CA ARG A 284 -26.21 -4.45 26.12
C ARG A 284 -26.00 -4.02 27.56
N HIS A 285 -24.80 -3.62 27.95
CA HIS A 285 -24.52 -3.16 29.32
C HIS A 285 -24.85 -1.69 29.55
N ASN A 286 -25.00 -0.90 28.47
CA ASN A 286 -25.25 0.54 28.54
C ASN A 286 -26.76 0.92 28.73
N TYR A 287 -27.60 -0.01 29.20
CA TYR A 287 -29.02 0.30 29.48
C TYR A 287 -29.24 0.93 30.86
N LEU A 288 -28.28 0.72 31.80
CA LEU A 288 -28.35 1.24 33.14
C LEU A 288 -27.33 2.37 33.31
N THR A 289 -27.78 3.61 33.12
CA THR A 289 -26.90 4.77 33.31
C THR A 289 -27.09 5.29 34.75
N VAL A 290 -26.08 5.07 35.59
CA VAL A 290 -26.03 5.68 36.93
C VAL A 290 -25.40 7.06 36.78
N LEU A 291 -26.24 8.10 36.82
CA LEU A 291 -25.80 9.47 36.53
C LEU A 291 -24.98 10.13 37.64
N GLY A 292 -24.83 9.51 38.79
CA GLY A 292 -23.84 9.94 39.76
C GLY A 292 -24.32 10.01 41.21
N ILE A 293 -23.34 10.12 42.11
CA ILE A 293 -23.54 10.52 43.50
C ILE A 293 -23.61 12.05 43.54
N LEU A 294 -24.68 12.60 44.10
CA LEU A 294 -24.86 14.02 44.28
C LEU A 294 -24.67 14.36 45.75
N PRO A 295 -23.54 14.86 46.22
CA PRO A 295 -23.54 15.65 47.44
C PRO A 295 -24.30 16.94 47.17
N ASP A 296 -25.47 17.04 47.72
CA ASP A 296 -26.33 18.24 47.63
C ASP A 296 -26.06 19.13 48.83
N LEU A 297 -25.71 20.38 48.55
CA LEU A 297 -25.46 21.41 49.55
C LEU A 297 -26.56 22.44 49.43
N ASN A 298 -27.50 22.43 50.38
CA ASN A 298 -28.59 23.37 50.45
C ASN A 298 -28.32 24.44 51.52
N GLY A 299 -28.38 25.70 51.13
CA GLY A 299 -28.37 26.82 52.09
C GLY A 299 -29.75 27.10 52.61
N ARG A 300 -30.08 26.65 53.80
CA ARG A 300 -31.32 27.03 54.51
C ARG A 300 -31.11 28.28 55.33
N GLY A 301 -31.30 29.47 54.76
CA GLY A 301 -31.37 30.76 55.44
C GLY A 301 -30.62 30.88 56.78
N LEU A 302 -31.33 31.24 57.87
CA LEU A 302 -30.70 31.36 59.21
C LEU A 302 -30.32 30.07 59.91
N LYS A 303 -30.54 28.87 59.30
CA LYS A 303 -30.25 27.55 59.93
C LYS A 303 -28.98 26.86 59.42
N GLY A 304 -28.23 27.48 58.55
CA GLY A 304 -26.90 26.91 58.11
C GLY A 304 -26.95 26.07 56.86
N LEU A 305 -25.81 25.37 56.57
CA LEU A 305 -25.57 24.54 55.41
C LEU A 305 -26.03 23.11 55.70
N GLU A 306 -26.94 22.56 54.89
CA GLU A 306 -27.31 21.15 54.94
C GLU A 306 -26.61 20.42 53.76
N ALA A 307 -25.94 19.31 54.06
CA ALA A 307 -25.30 18.45 53.07
C ALA A 307 -25.89 17.05 53.11
N GLY A 308 -26.30 16.52 51.97
CA GLY A 308 -26.81 15.15 51.87
C GLY A 308 -26.32 14.41 50.62
N PRO A 309 -26.15 13.08 50.68
CA PRO A 309 -25.91 12.29 49.50
C PRO A 309 -27.16 12.12 48.68
N GLY A 310 -27.07 12.32 47.37
CA GLY A 310 -28.15 12.05 46.41
C GLY A 310 -27.67 11.03 45.37
N LEU A 311 -28.60 10.22 44.87
CA LEU A 311 -28.36 9.28 43.79
C LEU A 311 -29.29 9.59 42.63
N GLN A 312 -28.74 9.82 41.48
CA GLN A 312 -29.50 10.02 40.24
C GLN A 312 -29.38 8.80 39.33
N LEU A 313 -30.53 8.18 39.02
CA LEU A 313 -30.62 7.01 38.16
C LEU A 313 -31.57 7.31 37.01
N ASN A 314 -31.13 6.94 35.78
CA ASN A 314 -32.08 6.84 34.69
C ASN A 314 -32.74 5.45 34.73
N LEU A 315 -34.05 5.43 34.94
CA LEU A 315 -34.83 4.19 34.96
C LEU A 315 -35.21 3.81 33.51
N PRO A 316 -34.70 2.72 32.96
CA PRO A 316 -34.98 2.30 31.58
C PRO A 316 -36.35 1.61 31.48
N ILE A 317 -37.43 2.34 31.71
CA ILE A 317 -38.80 1.80 31.71
C ILE A 317 -39.28 1.62 30.26
N PHE A 318 -39.15 2.65 29.43
CA PHE A 318 -39.61 2.66 28.03
C PHE A 318 -38.49 2.46 27.03
N HIS A 319 -37.34 2.99 27.32
CA HIS A 319 -36.15 2.95 26.44
C HIS A 319 -35.04 2.12 27.09
N GLN A 320 -34.98 0.85 26.73
CA GLN A 320 -33.99 -0.12 27.22
C GLN A 320 -32.84 -0.30 26.24
N ASN A 321 -32.48 0.70 25.46
CA ASN A 321 -31.45 0.70 24.45
C ASN A 321 -31.66 -0.30 23.29
N GLN A 322 -32.90 -0.79 23.08
CA GLN A 322 -33.22 -1.85 22.10
C GLN A 322 -32.74 -1.50 20.70
N GLY A 323 -32.88 -0.23 20.28
CA GLY A 323 -32.44 0.22 18.95
C GLY A 323 -30.92 0.20 18.78
N ALA A 324 -30.15 0.58 19.80
CA ALA A 324 -28.70 0.53 19.76
C ALA A 324 -28.20 -0.91 19.79
N ILE A 325 -28.82 -1.79 20.61
CA ILE A 325 -28.50 -3.22 20.66
C ILE A 325 -28.78 -3.89 19.30
N ALA A 326 -29.93 -3.63 18.69
CA ALA A 326 -30.28 -4.17 17.38
C ALA A 326 -29.28 -3.70 16.30
N ARG A 327 -28.90 -2.42 16.32
CA ARG A 327 -27.92 -1.86 15.39
C ARG A 327 -26.54 -2.50 15.59
N ALA A 328 -26.07 -2.66 16.81
CA ALA A 328 -24.78 -3.27 17.12
C ALA A 328 -24.74 -4.75 16.70
N ASN A 329 -25.82 -5.51 16.95
CA ASN A 329 -25.94 -6.89 16.48
C ASN A 329 -25.93 -6.99 14.95
N ALA A 330 -26.63 -6.09 14.26
CA ALA A 330 -26.61 -6.03 12.79
C ALA A 330 -25.22 -5.68 12.25
N SER A 331 -24.51 -4.76 12.94
CA SER A 331 -23.14 -4.40 12.57
C SER A 331 -22.15 -5.55 12.76
N TRP A 332 -22.31 -6.33 13.81
CA TRP A 332 -21.52 -7.55 14.02
C TRP A 332 -21.78 -8.59 12.91
N LEU A 333 -23.05 -8.90 12.61
CA LEU A 333 -23.40 -9.80 11.51
C LEU A 333 -22.85 -9.31 10.16
N LEU A 334 -22.91 -7.98 9.91
CA LEU A 334 -22.32 -7.38 8.71
C LEU A 334 -20.80 -7.64 8.64
N ALA A 335 -20.08 -7.44 9.76
CA ALA A 335 -18.64 -7.69 9.82
C ALA A 335 -18.29 -9.16 9.54
N GLU A 336 -19.06 -10.12 10.06
CA GLU A 336 -18.88 -11.54 9.75
C GLU A 336 -19.08 -11.83 8.26
N ARG A 337 -20.10 -11.26 7.62
CA ARG A 337 -20.35 -11.43 6.19
C ARG A 337 -19.24 -10.77 5.34
N GLN A 338 -18.75 -9.62 5.77
CA GLN A 338 -17.59 -8.96 5.13
C GLN A 338 -16.33 -9.83 5.21
N LEU A 339 -16.09 -10.56 6.31
CA LEU A 339 -14.97 -11.47 6.44
C LEU A 339 -15.04 -12.62 5.43
N VAL A 340 -16.22 -13.20 5.24
CA VAL A 340 -16.43 -14.27 4.24
C VAL A 340 -16.15 -13.72 2.83
N ALA A 341 -16.74 -12.57 2.47
CA ALA A 341 -16.52 -11.95 1.17
C ALA A 341 -15.05 -11.57 0.93
N ALA A 342 -14.35 -11.07 1.96
CA ALA A 342 -12.94 -10.75 1.86
C ALA A 342 -12.06 -11.97 1.59
N ARG A 343 -12.35 -13.11 2.22
CA ARG A 343 -11.63 -14.36 1.94
C ARG A 343 -11.79 -14.81 0.49
N ASP A 344 -12.98 -14.66 -0.06
CA ASP A 344 -13.22 -15.01 -1.46
C ASP A 344 -12.54 -14.04 -2.43
N SER A 345 -12.52 -12.74 -2.09
CA SER A 345 -11.75 -11.72 -2.83
C SER A 345 -10.25 -12.02 -2.83
N VAL A 346 -9.68 -12.40 -1.68
CA VAL A 346 -8.27 -12.80 -1.57
C VAL A 346 -7.94 -13.99 -2.48
N ARG A 347 -8.77 -15.03 -2.47
CA ARG A 347 -8.58 -16.20 -3.35
C ARG A 347 -8.58 -15.79 -4.83
N LEU A 348 -9.51 -14.92 -5.22
CA LEU A 348 -9.62 -14.43 -6.58
C LEU A 348 -8.39 -13.58 -6.97
N GLU A 349 -7.98 -12.63 -6.13
CA GLU A 349 -6.83 -11.75 -6.39
C GLU A 349 -5.53 -12.53 -6.56
N VAL A 350 -5.26 -13.49 -5.65
CA VAL A 350 -4.07 -14.35 -5.73
C VAL A 350 -4.12 -15.22 -6.99
N GLY A 351 -5.27 -15.80 -7.32
CA GLY A 351 -5.46 -16.61 -8.52
C GLY A 351 -5.20 -15.79 -9.80
N GLN A 352 -5.71 -14.57 -9.85
CA GLN A 352 -5.49 -13.65 -10.99
C GLN A 352 -4.03 -13.25 -11.12
N ALA A 353 -3.38 -12.83 -10.02
CA ALA A 353 -1.98 -12.43 -10.00
C ALA A 353 -1.05 -13.59 -10.42
N TYR A 354 -1.32 -14.80 -9.93
CA TYR A 354 -0.59 -16.00 -10.32
C TYR A 354 -0.73 -16.33 -11.81
N THR A 355 -1.95 -16.28 -12.33
CA THR A 355 -2.22 -16.54 -13.75
C THR A 355 -1.54 -15.49 -14.63
N GLN A 356 -1.58 -14.21 -14.25
CA GLN A 356 -0.89 -13.13 -14.94
C GLN A 356 0.63 -13.33 -14.95
N LEU A 357 1.22 -13.77 -13.83
CA LEU A 357 2.65 -14.07 -13.76
C LEU A 357 3.02 -15.22 -14.71
N GLN A 358 2.27 -16.32 -14.70
CA GLN A 358 2.51 -17.46 -15.60
C GLN A 358 2.43 -17.04 -17.08
N GLN A 359 1.41 -16.27 -17.46
CA GLN A 359 1.26 -15.76 -18.82
C GLN A 359 2.43 -14.85 -19.21
N ALA A 360 2.85 -13.95 -18.31
CA ALA A 360 3.97 -13.06 -18.54
C ALA A 360 5.29 -13.81 -18.71
N GLN A 361 5.55 -14.85 -17.89
CA GLN A 361 6.73 -15.71 -18.00
C GLN A 361 6.76 -16.47 -19.32
N GLN A 362 5.64 -17.07 -19.72
CA GLN A 362 5.53 -17.77 -21.01
C GLN A 362 5.79 -16.81 -22.18
N ALA A 363 5.22 -15.60 -22.12
CA ALA A 363 5.45 -14.57 -23.13
C ALA A 363 6.93 -14.14 -23.18
N LEU A 364 7.59 -13.93 -22.05
CA LEU A 364 9.01 -13.58 -21.99
C LEU A 364 9.88 -14.70 -22.58
N THR A 365 9.64 -15.95 -22.17
CA THR A 365 10.34 -17.13 -22.70
C THR A 365 10.17 -17.26 -24.20
N PHE A 366 8.98 -17.01 -24.73
CA PHE A 366 8.69 -17.04 -26.16
C PHE A 366 9.47 -15.95 -26.93
N TRP A 367 9.37 -14.69 -26.47
CA TRP A 367 10.04 -13.57 -27.13
C TRP A 367 11.55 -13.67 -27.03
N GLN A 368 12.08 -13.97 -25.84
CA GLN A 368 13.52 -14.02 -25.60
C GLN A 368 14.16 -15.28 -26.19
N GLY A 369 13.54 -16.44 -26.04
CA GLY A 369 14.13 -17.72 -26.41
C GLY A 369 13.84 -18.14 -27.86
N LYS A 370 12.76 -17.65 -28.49
CA LYS A 370 12.37 -18.08 -29.84
C LYS A 370 12.37 -16.92 -30.82
N MET A 371 11.56 -15.87 -30.60
CA MET A 371 11.31 -14.83 -31.61
C MET A 371 12.53 -13.94 -31.88
N VAL A 372 13.21 -13.44 -30.83
CA VAL A 372 14.37 -12.56 -31.03
C VAL A 372 15.52 -13.30 -31.74
N PRO A 373 15.93 -14.52 -31.36
CA PRO A 373 16.98 -15.25 -32.08
C PRO A 373 16.67 -15.53 -33.56
N VAL A 374 15.39 -15.89 -33.84
CA VAL A 374 14.94 -16.13 -35.24
C VAL A 374 14.99 -14.85 -36.06
N ALA A 375 14.48 -13.72 -35.47
CA ALA A 375 14.52 -12.43 -36.16
C ALA A 375 15.96 -11.92 -36.41
N GLU A 376 16.87 -12.12 -35.42
CA GLU A 376 18.28 -11.78 -35.59
C GLU A 376 18.95 -12.60 -36.71
N LYS A 377 18.67 -13.91 -36.77
CA LYS A 377 19.13 -14.78 -37.85
C LYS A 377 18.56 -14.34 -39.21
N SER A 378 17.25 -13.96 -39.25
CA SER A 378 16.62 -13.48 -40.47
C SER A 378 17.28 -12.22 -41.01
N VAL A 379 17.54 -11.22 -40.15
CA VAL A 379 18.27 -10.01 -40.56
C VAL A 379 19.69 -10.34 -41.07
N GLY A 380 20.41 -11.23 -40.38
CA GLY A 380 21.75 -11.67 -40.81
C GLY A 380 21.74 -12.36 -42.16
N SER A 381 20.74 -13.21 -42.43
CA SER A 381 20.58 -13.89 -43.73
C SER A 381 20.16 -12.94 -44.84
N ALA A 382 19.18 -12.03 -44.54
CA ALA A 382 18.75 -11.03 -45.53
C ALA A 382 19.88 -10.08 -45.93
N ARG A 383 20.75 -9.69 -45.00
CA ARG A 383 21.93 -8.85 -45.32
C ARG A 383 22.95 -9.58 -46.22
N ARG A 384 23.23 -10.85 -45.96
CA ARG A 384 24.13 -11.64 -46.80
C ARG A 384 23.56 -11.80 -48.21
N ALA A 385 22.31 -12.19 -48.31
CA ALA A 385 21.63 -12.31 -49.59
C ALA A 385 21.56 -10.97 -50.39
N LEU A 386 21.48 -9.83 -49.66
CA LEU A 386 21.57 -8.51 -50.31
C LEU A 386 22.99 -8.23 -50.89
N GLN A 387 24.05 -8.69 -50.23
CA GLN A 387 25.43 -8.55 -50.73
C GLN A 387 25.65 -9.40 -51.96
N GLU A 388 24.94 -10.51 -52.10
CA GLU A 388 24.96 -11.41 -53.27
C GLU A 388 23.93 -10.98 -54.36
N ASP A 389 23.30 -9.81 -54.18
CA ASP A 389 22.19 -9.30 -55.06
C ASP A 389 21.01 -10.30 -55.22
N ALA A 390 20.87 -11.27 -54.31
CA ALA A 390 19.84 -12.30 -54.34
C ALA A 390 18.49 -11.82 -53.82
N VAL A 391 18.45 -10.72 -53.06
CA VAL A 391 17.21 -10.15 -52.49
C VAL A 391 17.17 -8.62 -52.59
N SER A 392 15.96 -8.07 -52.59
CA SER A 392 15.76 -6.61 -52.58
C SER A 392 16.04 -6.00 -51.21
N LEU A 393 16.36 -4.70 -51.19
CA LEU A 393 16.46 -3.89 -49.95
C LEU A 393 15.16 -3.92 -49.09
N LEU A 394 14.01 -4.10 -49.73
CA LEU A 394 12.70 -4.19 -49.02
C LEU A 394 12.66 -5.40 -48.08
N ILE A 395 13.28 -6.55 -48.46
CA ILE A 395 13.32 -7.74 -47.63
C ILE A 395 14.20 -7.49 -46.41
N VAL A 396 15.31 -6.77 -46.57
CA VAL A 396 16.19 -6.39 -45.43
C VAL A 396 15.48 -5.42 -44.49
N LEU A 397 14.74 -4.46 -45.06
CA LEU A 397 13.96 -3.53 -44.28
C LEU A 397 12.90 -4.26 -43.46
N GLU A 398 12.13 -5.17 -44.08
CA GLU A 398 11.10 -5.93 -43.42
C GLU A 398 11.65 -6.83 -42.30
N ALA A 399 12.74 -7.55 -42.55
CA ALA A 399 13.44 -8.34 -41.52
C ALA A 399 13.90 -7.44 -40.34
N THR A 400 14.38 -6.23 -40.65
CA THR A 400 14.80 -5.26 -39.63
C THR A 400 13.64 -4.76 -38.78
N ARG A 401 12.49 -4.47 -39.40
CA ARG A 401 11.26 -4.09 -38.68
C ARG A 401 10.78 -5.21 -37.77
N GLN A 402 10.81 -6.46 -38.26
CA GLN A 402 10.43 -7.62 -37.46
C GLN A 402 11.36 -7.82 -36.26
N LEU A 403 12.67 -7.66 -36.41
CA LEU A 403 13.62 -7.72 -35.32
C LEU A 403 13.36 -6.62 -34.27
N GLN A 404 13.12 -5.38 -34.72
CA GLN A 404 12.83 -4.27 -33.82
C GLN A 404 11.54 -4.53 -33.06
N ASN A 405 10.47 -4.98 -33.71
CA ASN A 405 9.22 -5.34 -33.05
C ASN A 405 9.43 -6.48 -32.03
N ALA A 406 10.19 -7.52 -32.37
CA ALA A 406 10.51 -8.61 -31.46
C ALA A 406 11.26 -8.12 -30.21
N ARG A 407 12.26 -7.22 -30.38
CA ARG A 407 13.00 -6.62 -29.26
C ARG A 407 12.13 -5.73 -28.37
N GLN A 408 11.26 -4.91 -28.96
CA GLN A 408 10.30 -4.09 -28.22
C GLN A 408 9.33 -4.96 -27.41
N ARG A 409 8.82 -6.04 -28.00
CA ARG A 409 7.94 -7.00 -27.34
C ARG A 409 8.65 -7.78 -26.24
N LYS A 410 9.94 -8.12 -26.41
CA LYS A 410 10.76 -8.71 -25.34
C LYS A 410 10.84 -7.78 -24.12
N VAL A 411 11.12 -6.47 -24.34
CA VAL A 411 11.18 -5.48 -23.24
C VAL A 411 9.83 -5.37 -22.55
N ALA A 412 8.74 -5.32 -23.31
CA ALA A 412 7.38 -5.26 -22.75
C ALA A 412 7.04 -6.53 -21.94
N ALA A 413 7.43 -7.72 -22.43
CA ALA A 413 7.22 -8.99 -21.73
C ALA A 413 8.03 -9.05 -20.43
N TRP A 414 9.29 -8.60 -20.44
CA TRP A 414 10.11 -8.47 -19.24
C TRP A 414 9.45 -7.56 -18.19
N ALA A 415 8.98 -6.38 -18.61
CA ALA A 415 8.30 -5.46 -17.72
C ALA A 415 7.00 -6.06 -17.14
N ASN A 416 6.27 -6.85 -17.94
CA ASN A 416 5.07 -7.55 -17.47
C ASN A 416 5.41 -8.58 -16.39
N VAL A 417 6.47 -9.36 -16.55
CA VAL A 417 6.93 -10.31 -15.52
C VAL A 417 7.23 -9.58 -14.22
N GLN A 418 8.04 -8.52 -14.28
CA GLN A 418 8.42 -7.76 -13.08
C GLN A 418 7.20 -7.14 -12.37
N ARG A 419 6.24 -6.59 -13.14
CA ARG A 419 4.99 -6.07 -12.57
C ARG A 419 4.13 -7.16 -11.94
N SER A 420 4.02 -8.31 -12.59
CA SER A 420 3.26 -9.46 -12.06
C SER A 420 3.87 -10.03 -10.79
N ILE A 421 5.21 -10.00 -10.64
CA ILE A 421 5.89 -10.36 -9.39
C ILE A 421 5.49 -9.38 -8.29
N ALA A 422 5.59 -8.07 -8.53
CA ALA A 422 5.23 -7.06 -7.53
C ALA A 422 3.74 -7.15 -7.12
N GLU A 423 2.84 -7.45 -8.06
CA GLU A 423 1.42 -7.64 -7.79
C GLU A 423 1.14 -8.93 -7.02
N LEU A 424 1.84 -10.03 -7.34
CA LEU A 424 1.69 -11.28 -6.60
C LEU A 424 2.19 -11.12 -5.16
N GLU A 425 3.35 -10.51 -4.93
CA GLU A 425 3.86 -10.21 -3.59
C GLU A 425 2.88 -9.37 -2.76
N ARG A 426 2.28 -8.34 -3.38
CA ARG A 426 1.21 -7.56 -2.74
C ARG A 426 0.00 -8.44 -2.39
N SER A 427 -0.42 -9.30 -3.31
CA SER A 427 -1.63 -10.11 -3.16
C SER A 427 -1.48 -11.22 -2.11
N ILE A 428 -0.27 -11.71 -1.84
CA ILE A 428 0.02 -12.65 -0.75
C ILE A 428 0.33 -11.97 0.58
N GLY A 429 0.59 -10.65 0.56
CA GLY A 429 0.93 -9.87 1.75
C GLY A 429 2.38 -10.00 2.22
N GLY A 430 3.31 -10.42 1.34
CA GLY A 430 4.73 -10.58 1.65
C GLY A 430 5.58 -10.92 0.43
N LYS A 431 6.89 -11.11 0.63
CA LYS A 431 7.82 -11.49 -0.44
C LYS A 431 7.67 -12.97 -0.86
N LEU A 432 7.88 -13.23 -2.16
CA LEU A 432 7.91 -14.59 -2.70
C LEU A 432 9.09 -15.41 -2.15
N ASP A 433 10.24 -14.76 -1.88
CA ASP A 433 11.45 -15.43 -1.37
C ASP A 433 11.30 -15.90 0.09
N SER A 434 10.35 -15.37 0.84
CA SER A 434 10.06 -15.74 2.23
C SER A 434 9.05 -16.88 2.38
N LEU A 435 8.58 -17.45 1.26
CA LEU A 435 7.64 -18.56 1.30
C LEU A 435 8.33 -19.84 1.79
N PRO A 436 7.68 -20.61 2.69
CA PRO A 436 8.19 -21.90 3.12
C PRO A 436 8.36 -22.82 1.89
N GLY A 437 9.59 -23.29 1.67
CA GLY A 437 9.87 -24.27 0.63
C GLY A 437 9.08 -25.58 0.88
N LYS A 438 8.89 -26.38 -0.15
CA LYS A 438 8.11 -27.65 -0.17
C LYS A 438 8.37 -28.66 0.98
N ASN A 439 9.28 -28.38 1.91
CA ASN A 439 9.73 -29.33 2.95
C ASN A 439 9.26 -29.00 4.38
N SER A 440 8.37 -28.04 4.59
CA SER A 440 7.98 -27.65 5.94
C SER A 440 6.46 -27.50 6.11
N ASP A 441 5.71 -28.62 6.12
CA ASP A 441 4.37 -28.69 6.71
C ASP A 441 4.38 -28.24 8.18
N THR A 442 5.54 -28.31 8.84
CA THR A 442 5.78 -27.88 10.23
C THR A 442 5.74 -26.34 10.36
N ASP A 443 6.35 -25.60 9.42
CA ASP A 443 6.45 -24.13 9.51
C ASP A 443 5.09 -23.44 9.32
N VAL A 444 4.20 -23.98 8.51
CA VAL A 444 2.84 -23.44 8.32
C VAL A 444 1.98 -23.66 9.58
N GLN A 445 2.20 -24.74 10.31
CA GLN A 445 1.49 -25.01 11.57
C GLN A 445 2.05 -24.17 12.72
N GLU A 446 3.37 -23.94 12.77
CA GLU A 446 4.03 -23.11 13.76
C GLU A 446 3.62 -21.65 13.61
N TYR A 447 3.55 -21.12 12.37
CA TYR A 447 3.01 -19.80 12.06
C TYR A 447 1.52 -19.61 12.43
N ARG A 448 0.70 -20.65 12.26
CA ARG A 448 -0.69 -20.64 12.74
C ARG A 448 -0.78 -20.57 14.26
N HIS A 449 0.15 -21.20 14.95
CA HIS A 449 0.17 -21.26 16.42
C HIS A 449 0.63 -19.94 17.04
N GLU A 450 1.66 -19.32 16.51
CA GLU A 450 2.14 -18.01 16.96
C GLU A 450 1.08 -16.91 16.78
N ARG A 451 0.33 -16.90 15.68
CA ARG A 451 -0.75 -15.92 15.47
C ARG A 451 -1.99 -16.19 16.32
N SER A 452 -2.30 -17.43 16.61
CA SER A 452 -3.41 -17.76 17.53
C SER A 452 -3.13 -17.31 18.97
N GLN A 453 -1.85 -17.22 19.37
CA GLN A 453 -1.42 -16.70 20.68
C GLN A 453 -1.34 -15.16 20.71
N SER A 454 -1.18 -14.49 19.58
CA SER A 454 -1.13 -13.02 19.49
C SER A 454 -2.53 -12.35 19.49
N ILE A 455 -3.60 -13.11 19.29
CA ILE A 455 -4.98 -12.64 19.43
C ILE A 455 -5.38 -12.90 20.89
N PRO A 456 -5.60 -11.87 21.73
CA PRO A 456 -5.99 -12.08 23.12
C PRO A 456 -7.33 -12.84 23.14
N ASN A 457 -7.30 -14.00 23.80
CA ASN A 457 -8.50 -14.79 24.07
C ASN A 457 -9.43 -13.94 24.98
N PRO A 458 -10.62 -13.52 24.52
CA PRO A 458 -11.50 -12.66 25.30
C PRO A 458 -12.16 -13.37 26.51
N ALA A 459 -11.81 -14.65 26.76
CA ALA A 459 -12.42 -15.46 27.82
C ALA A 459 -11.60 -15.49 29.14
N GLY A 460 -10.60 -14.65 29.29
CA GLY A 460 -9.80 -14.61 30.50
C GLY A 460 -9.83 -13.23 31.18
N HIS A 461 -10.89 -12.88 31.87
CA HIS A 461 -11.04 -12.14 33.13
C HIS A 461 -12.48 -11.75 33.38
#